data_8701e9ef3eb9741d137891e5f397f574
#
_entry.id   8701e9ef3eb9741d137891e5f397f574
#
_cell.length_a   1.000
_cell.length_b   1.000
_cell.length_c   1.000
_cell.angle_alpha   90.00
_cell.angle_beta   90.00
_cell.angle_gamma   90.00
#
_symmetry.space_group_name_H-M   'P 1'
#
loop_
_entity.id
_entity.type
_entity.pdbx_description
1 polymer ?
#
loop_
_entity_poly.entity_id
_entity_poly.type
_entity_poly.pdbx_seq_one_letter_code
_entity_poly.pdbx_strand_id
1 'polypeptide(L)'
;MVIENEAANVEKALREHPNLLILQGDSTDDEMLHRAGIEKAKALITTLPLDAHNVFIVLSARSINPGIRIISRASDTGSYAKLIKAGANSVIMPDKIGGTHMATLVSKPDVIEFIDFLSGEEGEAIHIESVAFEQLPVQLRE
;
A
#
# COMPACT_ATOMS: atom_id res chain seq x y z
N MET A 1 -0.03 -13.62 -0.73
CA MET A 1 1.36 -14.12 -0.71
C MET A 1 2.27 -13.01 -0.24
N VAL A 2 3.19 -13.29 0.68
CA VAL A 2 4.21 -12.36 1.18
C VAL A 2 5.59 -12.92 0.84
N ILE A 3 6.54 -12.06 0.48
CA ILE A 3 7.96 -12.42 0.36
C ILE A 3 8.69 -11.67 1.48
N GLU A 4 9.44 -12.39 2.32
CA GLU A 4 10.20 -11.87 3.45
C GLU A 4 11.56 -12.58 3.52
N ASN A 5 12.64 -11.83 3.68
CA ASN A 5 13.99 -12.41 3.71
C ASN A 5 14.44 -12.85 5.11
N GLU A 6 13.96 -12.19 6.15
CA GLU A 6 14.35 -12.44 7.54
C GLU A 6 13.57 -13.60 8.14
N ALA A 7 14.24 -14.69 8.48
CA ALA A 7 13.60 -15.88 9.06
C ALA A 7 12.80 -15.57 10.34
N ALA A 8 13.31 -14.67 11.19
CA ALA A 8 12.63 -14.28 12.42
C ALA A 8 11.29 -13.58 12.14
N ASN A 9 11.22 -12.76 11.08
CA ASN A 9 9.96 -12.11 10.65
C ASN A 9 8.98 -13.14 10.09
N VAL A 10 9.47 -14.10 9.31
CA VAL A 10 8.65 -15.21 8.78
C VAL A 10 8.02 -16.00 9.93
N GLU A 11 8.84 -16.41 10.93
CA GLU A 11 8.34 -17.15 12.09
C GLU A 11 7.33 -16.34 12.90
N LYS A 12 7.58 -15.05 13.12
CA LYS A 12 6.65 -14.16 13.82
C LYS A 12 5.33 -14.06 13.07
N ALA A 13 5.38 -13.79 11.76
CA ALA A 13 4.19 -13.62 10.95
C ALA A 13 3.34 -14.91 10.89
N LEU A 14 3.96 -16.09 10.83
CA LEU A 14 3.24 -17.37 10.85
C LEU A 14 2.64 -17.69 12.21
N ARG A 15 3.25 -17.22 13.32
CA ARG A 15 2.63 -17.36 14.66
C ARG A 15 1.38 -16.49 14.81
N GLU A 16 1.43 -15.25 14.31
CA GLU A 16 0.32 -14.31 14.40
C GLU A 16 -0.77 -14.63 13.37
N HIS A 17 -0.37 -15.14 12.19
CA HIS A 17 -1.25 -15.42 11.06
C HIS A 17 -0.96 -16.80 10.46
N PRO A 18 -1.40 -17.91 11.07
CA PRO A 18 -1.03 -19.27 10.64
C PRO A 18 -1.42 -19.64 9.21
N ASN A 19 -2.39 -18.96 8.62
CA ASN A 19 -2.86 -19.19 7.25
C ASN A 19 -2.19 -18.29 6.21
N LEU A 20 -1.22 -17.46 6.62
CA LEU A 20 -0.54 -16.54 5.70
C LEU A 20 0.40 -17.32 4.77
N LEU A 21 0.27 -17.09 3.47
CA LEU A 21 1.18 -17.66 2.49
C LEU A 21 2.45 -16.80 2.41
N ILE A 22 3.58 -17.34 2.86
CA ILE A 22 4.88 -16.67 2.89
C ILE A 22 5.90 -17.47 2.09
N LEU A 23 6.70 -16.76 1.30
CA LEU A 23 7.95 -17.26 0.71
C LEU A 23 9.12 -16.56 1.40
N GLN A 24 10.02 -17.33 1.98
CA GLN A 24 11.28 -16.78 2.48
C GLN A 24 12.26 -16.58 1.35
N GLY A 25 12.74 -15.34 1.17
CA GLY A 25 13.72 -14.98 0.15
C GLY A 25 13.80 -13.50 -0.12
N ASP A 26 14.68 -13.14 -1.06
CA ASP A 26 14.88 -11.76 -1.48
C ASP A 26 13.85 -11.37 -2.55
N SER A 27 13.01 -10.41 -2.26
CA SER A 27 11.98 -9.92 -3.18
C SER A 27 12.51 -9.09 -4.37
N THR A 28 13.80 -8.75 -4.37
CA THR A 28 14.46 -8.13 -5.53
C THR A 28 14.88 -9.16 -6.59
N ASP A 29 14.78 -10.44 -6.27
CA ASP A 29 15.04 -11.54 -7.22
C ASP A 29 13.77 -11.83 -8.04
N ASP A 30 13.90 -11.77 -9.37
CA ASP A 30 12.80 -12.04 -10.29
C ASP A 30 12.24 -13.45 -10.13
N GLU A 31 13.08 -14.44 -9.81
CA GLU A 31 12.64 -15.83 -9.55
C GLU A 31 11.69 -15.89 -8.35
N MET A 32 11.95 -15.10 -7.30
CA MET A 32 11.06 -15.02 -6.14
C MET A 32 9.71 -14.39 -6.50
N LEU A 33 9.70 -13.38 -7.37
CA LEU A 33 8.46 -12.80 -7.87
C LEU A 33 7.66 -13.82 -8.70
N HIS A 34 8.32 -14.61 -9.55
CA HIS A 34 7.68 -15.68 -10.30
C HIS A 34 7.09 -16.75 -9.38
N ARG A 35 7.86 -17.21 -8.39
CA ARG A 35 7.39 -18.18 -7.37
C ARG A 35 6.21 -17.65 -6.57
N ALA A 36 6.14 -16.34 -6.33
CA ALA A 36 5.01 -15.68 -5.70
C ALA A 36 3.78 -15.56 -6.62
N GLY A 37 3.91 -15.89 -7.90
CA GLY A 37 2.82 -15.85 -8.87
C GLY A 37 2.50 -14.45 -9.41
N ILE A 38 3.53 -13.61 -9.59
CA ILE A 38 3.40 -12.22 -10.04
C ILE A 38 2.64 -12.10 -11.36
N GLU A 39 2.74 -13.07 -12.27
CA GLU A 39 2.06 -13.10 -13.58
C GLU A 39 0.54 -13.05 -13.45
N LYS A 40 0.00 -13.63 -12.38
CA LYS A 40 -1.44 -13.73 -12.12
C LYS A 40 -1.91 -12.79 -11.03
N ALA A 41 -0.99 -12.07 -10.40
CA ALA A 41 -1.32 -11.16 -9.33
C ALA A 41 -2.12 -9.95 -9.85
N LYS A 42 -3.17 -9.57 -9.12
CA LYS A 42 -3.96 -8.36 -9.42
C LYS A 42 -3.28 -7.09 -8.91
N ALA A 43 -2.53 -7.22 -7.82
CA ALA A 43 -1.83 -6.11 -7.19
C ALA A 43 -0.53 -6.58 -6.52
N LEU A 44 0.41 -5.66 -6.41
CA LEU A 44 1.65 -5.78 -5.66
C LEU A 44 1.77 -4.57 -4.72
N ILE A 45 2.20 -4.83 -3.49
CA ILE A 45 2.60 -3.80 -2.53
C ILE A 45 4.05 -4.05 -2.16
N THR A 46 4.92 -3.05 -2.35
CA THR A 46 6.32 -3.11 -1.94
C THR A 46 6.63 -2.06 -0.87
N THR A 47 7.22 -2.51 0.25
CA THR A 47 7.40 -1.71 1.47
C THR A 47 8.81 -1.81 2.06
N LEU A 48 9.80 -2.19 1.25
CA LEU A 48 11.16 -2.34 1.71
C LEU A 48 11.74 -1.01 2.24
N PRO A 49 12.64 -1.06 3.24
CA PRO A 49 13.25 0.13 3.81
C PRO A 49 14.07 0.93 2.80
N LEU A 50 14.75 0.25 1.86
CA LEU A 50 15.58 0.87 0.84
C LEU A 50 14.77 1.14 -0.43
N ASP A 51 14.59 2.41 -0.76
CA ASP A 51 13.82 2.85 -1.93
C ASP A 51 14.35 2.27 -3.26
N ALA A 52 15.68 2.06 -3.37
CA ALA A 52 16.28 1.44 -4.55
C ALA A 52 15.73 0.02 -4.78
N HIS A 53 15.55 -0.77 -3.73
CA HIS A 53 14.97 -2.10 -3.83
C HIS A 53 13.50 -2.04 -4.26
N ASN A 54 12.73 -1.08 -3.74
CA ASN A 54 11.36 -0.85 -4.20
C ASN A 54 11.31 -0.51 -5.69
N VAL A 55 12.26 0.31 -6.20
CA VAL A 55 12.34 0.63 -7.63
C VAL A 55 12.63 -0.62 -8.46
N PHE A 56 13.57 -1.47 -8.04
CA PHE A 56 13.84 -2.75 -8.73
C PHE A 56 12.61 -3.63 -8.80
N ILE A 57 11.93 -3.84 -7.68
CA ILE A 57 10.72 -4.66 -7.63
C ILE A 57 9.63 -4.10 -8.55
N VAL A 58 9.44 -2.77 -8.56
CA VAL A 58 8.45 -2.12 -9.44
C VAL A 58 8.77 -2.35 -10.91
N LEU A 59 10.05 -2.21 -11.31
CA LEU A 59 10.50 -2.43 -12.68
C LEU A 59 10.29 -3.89 -13.11
N SER A 60 10.76 -4.84 -12.29
CA SER A 60 10.60 -6.28 -12.55
C SER A 60 9.12 -6.66 -12.63
N ALA A 61 8.32 -6.26 -11.64
CA ALA A 61 6.90 -6.55 -11.61
C ALA A 61 6.16 -5.99 -12.83
N ARG A 62 6.47 -4.77 -13.25
CA ARG A 62 5.87 -4.14 -14.44
C ARG A 62 6.30 -4.83 -15.72
N SER A 63 7.56 -5.28 -15.79
CA SER A 63 8.07 -6.05 -16.94
C SER A 63 7.39 -7.42 -17.07
N ILE A 64 7.23 -8.14 -15.96
CA ILE A 64 6.64 -9.48 -15.94
C ILE A 64 5.12 -9.42 -16.15
N ASN A 65 4.45 -8.50 -15.47
CA ASN A 65 2.99 -8.33 -15.54
C ASN A 65 2.63 -6.86 -15.81
N PRO A 66 2.50 -6.46 -17.09
CA PRO A 66 2.22 -5.07 -17.46
C PRO A 66 0.91 -4.51 -16.90
N GLY A 67 -0.07 -5.37 -16.59
CA GLY A 67 -1.39 -4.98 -16.08
C GLY A 67 -1.51 -4.91 -14.56
N ILE A 68 -0.47 -5.31 -13.82
CA ILE A 68 -0.53 -5.36 -12.36
C ILE A 68 -0.67 -3.97 -11.72
N ARG A 69 -1.50 -3.84 -10.69
CA ARG A 69 -1.58 -2.62 -9.89
C ARG A 69 -0.45 -2.61 -8.85
N ILE A 70 0.42 -1.61 -8.90
CA ILE A 70 1.60 -1.51 -8.02
C ILE A 70 1.46 -0.33 -7.08
N ILE A 71 1.57 -0.61 -5.78
CA ILE A 71 1.66 0.38 -4.71
C ILE A 71 3.04 0.25 -4.08
N SER A 72 3.78 1.34 -3.95
CA SER A 72 5.13 1.32 -3.39
C SER A 72 5.30 2.31 -2.25
N ARG A 73 6.16 1.94 -1.29
CA ARG A 73 6.67 2.87 -0.29
C ARG A 73 7.81 3.70 -0.89
N ALA A 74 7.89 4.97 -0.48
CA ALA A 74 9.07 5.82 -0.66
C ALA A 74 9.43 6.53 0.63
N SER A 75 10.72 6.81 0.84
CA SER A 75 11.23 7.55 1.99
C SER A 75 11.34 9.05 1.70
N ASP A 76 11.53 9.44 0.43
CA ASP A 76 11.71 10.84 0.02
C ASP A 76 11.02 11.17 -1.32
N THR A 77 10.94 12.48 -1.64
CA THR A 77 10.29 12.97 -2.86
C THR A 77 11.03 12.61 -4.15
N GLY A 78 12.35 12.44 -4.10
CA GLY A 78 13.15 12.03 -5.25
C GLY A 78 12.87 10.56 -5.60
N SER A 79 12.79 9.70 -4.61
CA SER A 79 12.41 8.30 -4.75
C SER A 79 10.95 8.17 -5.20
N TYR A 80 10.05 9.00 -4.69
CA TYR A 80 8.65 9.06 -5.17
C TYR A 80 8.58 9.22 -6.68
N ALA A 81 9.27 10.23 -7.23
CA ALA A 81 9.26 10.51 -8.67
C ALA A 81 9.84 9.35 -9.50
N LYS A 82 10.88 8.67 -8.98
CA LYS A 82 11.49 7.50 -9.65
C LYS A 82 10.55 6.31 -9.67
N LEU A 83 9.86 6.03 -8.55
CA LEU A 83 8.90 4.94 -8.44
C LEU A 83 7.69 5.12 -9.37
N ILE A 84 7.16 6.33 -9.49
CA ILE A 84 6.11 6.64 -10.48
C ILE A 84 6.63 6.40 -11.90
N LYS A 85 7.84 6.87 -12.24
CA LYS A 85 8.46 6.65 -13.55
C LYS A 85 8.76 5.17 -13.83
N ALA A 86 9.09 4.39 -12.80
CA ALA A 86 9.29 2.94 -12.91
C ALA A 86 7.99 2.17 -13.17
N GLY A 87 6.83 2.80 -12.98
CA GLY A 87 5.52 2.21 -13.27
C GLY A 87 4.66 1.89 -12.05
N ALA A 88 4.98 2.43 -10.87
CA ALA A 88 4.08 2.34 -9.73
C ALA A 88 2.79 3.14 -10.00
N ASN A 89 1.63 2.55 -9.67
CA ASN A 89 0.35 3.23 -9.78
C ASN A 89 0.12 4.24 -8.65
N SER A 90 0.67 3.92 -7.47
CA SER A 90 0.61 4.79 -6.29
C SER A 90 1.89 4.65 -5.49
N VAL A 91 2.34 5.76 -4.91
CA VAL A 91 3.50 5.77 -4.01
C VAL A 91 3.11 6.45 -2.71
N ILE A 92 3.42 5.82 -1.60
CA ILE A 92 3.11 6.29 -0.26
C ILE A 92 4.40 6.65 0.46
N MET A 93 4.43 7.78 1.14
CA MET A 93 5.51 8.21 2.03
C MET A 93 5.00 8.21 3.47
N PRO A 94 5.13 7.08 4.22
CA PRO A 94 4.53 6.93 5.55
C PRO A 94 5.02 7.98 6.54
N ASP A 95 6.33 8.28 6.53
CA ASP A 95 6.94 9.25 7.44
C ASP A 95 6.38 10.66 7.21
N LYS A 96 6.12 11.04 5.95
CA LYS A 96 5.50 12.33 5.62
C LYS A 96 4.05 12.38 6.08
N ILE A 97 3.29 11.30 5.87
CA ILE A 97 1.89 11.20 6.31
C ILE A 97 1.85 11.27 7.83
N GLY A 98 2.63 10.44 8.52
CA GLY A 98 2.69 10.43 9.98
C GLY A 98 3.14 11.77 10.57
N GLY A 99 4.18 12.40 9.99
CA GLY A 99 4.64 13.71 10.42
C GLY A 99 3.58 14.81 10.25
N THR A 100 2.86 14.80 9.12
CA THR A 100 1.76 15.74 8.89
C THR A 100 0.63 15.49 9.88
N HIS A 101 0.28 14.23 10.13
CA HIS A 101 -0.75 13.86 11.10
C HIS A 101 -0.39 14.34 12.52
N MET A 102 0.84 14.07 12.98
CA MET A 102 1.32 14.56 14.28
C MET A 102 1.26 16.09 14.40
N ALA A 103 1.67 16.83 13.36
CA ALA A 103 1.58 18.29 13.34
C ALA A 103 0.12 18.78 13.40
N THR A 104 -0.80 18.08 12.76
CA THR A 104 -2.23 18.41 12.75
C THR A 104 -2.84 18.18 14.14
N LEU A 105 -2.47 17.10 14.84
CA LEU A 105 -2.91 16.84 16.22
C LEU A 105 -2.56 17.99 17.18
N VAL A 106 -1.42 18.66 16.96
CA VAL A 106 -1.03 19.83 17.77
C VAL A 106 -1.79 21.07 17.37
N SER A 107 -2.01 21.28 16.06
CA SER A 107 -2.56 22.55 15.55
C SER A 107 -4.09 22.56 15.44
N LYS A 108 -4.71 21.41 15.22
CA LYS A 108 -6.15 21.25 14.96
C LYS A 108 -6.64 19.87 15.43
N PRO A 109 -6.66 19.58 16.76
CA PRO A 109 -7.03 18.26 17.28
C PRO A 109 -8.43 17.82 16.84
N ASP A 110 -9.41 18.74 16.85
CA ASP A 110 -10.81 18.43 16.50
C ASP A 110 -10.98 17.92 15.06
N VAL A 111 -10.07 18.31 14.14
CA VAL A 111 -10.09 17.84 12.74
C VAL A 111 -9.66 16.38 12.65
N ILE A 112 -8.70 15.98 13.47
CA ILE A 112 -8.23 14.57 13.48
C ILE A 112 -9.32 13.68 14.07
N GLU A 113 -9.90 14.05 15.20
CA GLU A 113 -11.02 13.31 15.81
C GLU A 113 -12.17 13.09 14.80
N PHE A 114 -12.49 14.11 13.99
CA PHE A 114 -13.46 13.98 12.92
C PHE A 114 -13.03 13.01 11.80
N ILE A 115 -11.75 13.04 11.39
CA ILE A 115 -11.22 12.13 10.36
C ILE A 115 -11.19 10.69 10.87
N ASP A 116 -10.76 10.47 12.11
CA ASP A 116 -10.71 9.14 12.74
C ASP A 116 -12.12 8.56 12.88
N PHE A 117 -13.10 9.39 13.25
CA PHE A 117 -14.51 9.02 13.24
C PHE A 117 -15.00 8.60 11.84
N LEU A 118 -14.67 9.36 10.78
CA LEU A 118 -15.00 9.00 9.40
C LEU A 118 -14.29 7.71 8.92
N SER A 119 -13.08 7.47 9.40
CA SER A 119 -12.26 6.30 9.01
C SER A 119 -12.69 5.02 9.71
N GLY A 120 -13.54 5.11 10.73
CA GLY A 120 -14.10 3.96 11.45
C GLY A 120 -13.13 3.28 12.41
N GLU A 121 -12.06 3.93 12.84
CA GLU A 121 -11.11 3.36 13.81
C GLU A 121 -11.76 3.12 15.18
N GLU A 122 -12.87 3.81 15.53
CA GLU A 122 -13.65 3.62 16.75
C GLU A 122 -14.84 2.63 16.62
N GLY A 123 -14.92 1.86 15.53
CA GLY A 123 -15.88 0.74 15.43
C GLY A 123 -17.19 1.03 14.70
N GLU A 124 -17.51 2.25 14.35
CA GLU A 124 -18.62 2.62 13.48
C GLU A 124 -18.11 3.18 12.15
N ALA A 125 -17.78 2.31 11.19
CA ALA A 125 -17.34 2.73 9.88
C ALA A 125 -18.46 3.47 9.13
N ILE A 126 -18.27 4.74 8.84
CA ILE A 126 -19.12 5.43 7.87
C ILE A 126 -18.75 4.94 6.47
N HIS A 127 -19.66 4.21 5.84
CA HIS A 127 -19.52 3.82 4.45
C HIS A 127 -19.76 5.03 3.55
N ILE A 128 -18.66 5.53 2.93
CA ILE A 128 -18.77 6.57 1.90
C ILE A 128 -18.76 5.86 0.54
N GLU A 129 -19.90 5.87 -0.15
CA GLU A 129 -20.03 5.40 -1.52
C GLU A 129 -20.13 6.58 -2.48
N SER A 130 -19.39 6.51 -3.60
CA SER A 130 -19.61 7.43 -4.71
C SER A 130 -20.74 6.89 -5.58
N VAL A 131 -21.86 7.59 -5.61
CA VAL A 131 -23.01 7.25 -6.45
C VAL A 131 -23.04 8.24 -7.62
N ALA A 132 -23.22 7.74 -8.84
CA ALA A 132 -23.42 8.62 -9.99
C ALA A 132 -24.71 9.44 -9.79
N PHE A 133 -24.69 10.72 -10.21
CA PHE A 133 -25.83 11.63 -10.02
C PHE A 133 -27.15 11.05 -10.52
N GLU A 134 -27.11 10.31 -11.63
CA GLU A 134 -28.26 9.63 -12.24
C GLU A 134 -28.85 8.51 -11.38
N GLN A 135 -28.08 7.98 -10.44
CA GLN A 135 -28.47 6.90 -9.51
C GLN A 135 -29.03 7.43 -8.19
N LEU A 136 -28.94 8.75 -7.95
CA LEU A 136 -29.53 9.34 -6.76
C LEU A 136 -31.06 9.31 -6.82
N PRO A 137 -31.74 9.11 -5.68
CA PRO A 137 -33.19 9.32 -5.60
C PRO A 137 -33.58 10.70 -6.10
N VAL A 138 -34.71 10.81 -6.80
CA VAL A 138 -35.17 12.09 -7.42
C VAL A 138 -35.20 13.26 -6.41
N GLN A 139 -35.51 12.97 -5.15
CA GLN A 139 -35.55 13.95 -4.06
C GLN A 139 -34.18 14.54 -3.69
N LEU A 140 -33.07 13.93 -4.12
CA LEU A 140 -31.69 14.37 -3.85
C LEU A 140 -30.99 14.93 -5.09
N ARG A 141 -31.74 15.15 -6.19
CA ARG A 141 -31.22 15.69 -7.46
C ARG A 141 -31.52 17.18 -7.65
N GLU A 142 -32.07 17.86 -6.65
CA GLU A 142 -32.33 19.29 -6.66
C GLU A 142 -31.13 20.10 -6.17
#